data_12dca2c319eeb2633add740d0e21e544
#
_entry.id   12dca2c319eeb2633add740d0e21e544
#
_cell.length_a   1.000
_cell.length_b   1.000
_cell.length_c   1.000
_cell.angle_alpha   90.00
_cell.angle_beta   90.00
_cell.angle_gamma   90.00
#
_symmetry.space_group_name_H-M   'P 1'
#
loop_
_entity.id
_entity.type
_entity.pdbx_description
1 polymer ?
#
loop_
_entity_poly.entity_id
_entity_poly.type
_entity_poly.pdbx_seq_one_letter_code
_entity_poly.pdbx_strand_id
1 'polypeptide(L)'
;MNTRLVIVFSLISLFYACTTTDEDFRIVQEQHEYPVLKLKDYNNVIELKILGNDTSAVRIIKEFRINTGGTTDLSDIRSVSVYYTGIVESDINEKSVLAAETEDISPVIRLKASYKITGMENHFRISYRLNDDAGILNRIGGCCETIITDQGRYPADPPDSPKQLRIGVAVRKHNDDNVHSYRIPGLVTTNRGTLLAVYDVRRESRRDLQGDIDIGISRSTDGGSTWEPMVIALDMGEWGGLPQKFNGVSDASLLADRNTGNIFVAGLWMHGVLDDKGKWIENLTDTSRAWNHQWRNMGSQPGFDVKQTSQFLLAESTDDGKTWGSPVNLTSMCKKKEWWLWAPAPGNGITMDEGTLVFPTQGRDRNGNPFSNISYSMDGGLTWHTSSPAYTNTTECAVVQLDDGSLMLNMRNNRNRNNQGPDNGRVIAVTSDMGETWTEHLTSRNALIEPVCMGSLFRHVYTENGRKKTILFFSNPSSKTGRNHITLKASSDNGETWPGKYRLLLDEGTGSGYSCLTGVDNEHIGILYESSQADLVFQKIKIDEIVR
;
A
#
# COMPACT_ATOMS: atom_id res chain seq x y z
N MET A 1 89.03 -1.82 -29.83
CA MET A 1 88.34 -1.91 -28.50
C MET A 1 86.88 -2.30 -28.76
N ASN A 2 86.56 -3.58 -28.56
CA ASN A 2 85.27 -4.15 -28.86
C ASN A 2 84.42 -4.16 -27.58
N THR A 3 83.35 -3.40 -27.58
CA THR A 3 82.37 -3.41 -26.46
C THR A 3 81.21 -4.36 -26.85
N ARG A 4 81.11 -5.49 -26.14
CA ARG A 4 80.03 -6.44 -26.31
C ARG A 4 78.81 -5.96 -25.53
N LEU A 5 77.68 -5.78 -26.24
CA LEU A 5 76.37 -5.52 -25.70
C LEU A 5 75.73 -6.87 -25.24
N VAL A 6 75.44 -7.02 -23.97
CA VAL A 6 74.70 -8.15 -23.40
C VAL A 6 73.24 -7.79 -23.36
N ILE A 7 72.40 -8.43 -24.17
CA ILE A 7 70.95 -8.31 -24.12
C ILE A 7 70.44 -9.38 -23.18
N VAL A 8 69.86 -8.97 -22.04
CA VAL A 8 69.15 -9.85 -21.12
C VAL A 8 67.70 -9.92 -21.60
N PHE A 9 67.28 -11.09 -22.08
CA PHE A 9 65.86 -11.37 -22.34
C PHE A 9 65.19 -11.75 -20.98
N SER A 10 64.33 -10.86 -20.51
CA SER A 10 63.41 -11.17 -19.40
C SER A 10 62.19 -11.86 -19.95
N LEU A 11 62.02 -13.16 -19.69
CA LEU A 11 60.80 -13.90 -19.98
C LEU A 11 59.73 -13.48 -18.95
N ILE A 12 58.81 -12.60 -19.40
CA ILE A 12 57.52 -12.37 -18.67
C ILE A 12 56.59 -13.51 -19.06
N SER A 13 56.46 -14.52 -18.20
CA SER A 13 55.40 -15.52 -18.33
C SER A 13 54.06 -14.86 -17.98
N LEU A 14 53.29 -14.46 -19.00
CA LEU A 14 51.86 -14.15 -18.84
C LEU A 14 51.13 -15.44 -18.49
N PHE A 15 50.74 -15.60 -17.24
CA PHE A 15 49.70 -16.54 -16.88
C PHE A 15 48.37 -15.99 -17.44
N TYR A 16 48.00 -16.43 -18.63
CA TYR A 16 46.61 -16.37 -19.08
C TYR A 16 45.84 -17.33 -18.19
N ALA A 17 45.12 -16.79 -17.19
CA ALA A 17 44.04 -17.54 -16.57
C ALA A 17 43.00 -17.78 -17.67
N CYS A 18 42.97 -18.96 -18.21
CA CYS A 18 41.95 -19.41 -19.15
C CYS A 18 40.62 -19.43 -18.33
N THR A 19 39.88 -18.36 -18.37
CA THR A 19 38.45 -18.39 -18.02
C THR A 19 37.78 -19.10 -19.21
N THR A 20 37.61 -20.39 -19.13
CA THR A 20 36.64 -21.08 -19.95
C THR A 20 35.28 -20.50 -19.57
N THR A 21 34.77 -19.57 -20.37
CA THR A 21 33.36 -19.25 -20.39
C THR A 21 32.68 -20.51 -20.93
N ASP A 22 32.16 -21.32 -20.01
CA ASP A 22 31.27 -22.43 -20.36
C ASP A 22 29.99 -21.72 -20.87
N GLU A 23 29.86 -21.55 -22.19
CA GLU A 23 28.68 -20.95 -22.85
C GLU A 23 27.39 -21.69 -22.45
N ASP A 24 27.54 -22.83 -21.81
CA ASP A 24 26.53 -23.78 -21.44
C ASP A 24 25.96 -23.57 -20.03
N PHE A 25 26.49 -22.58 -19.24
CA PHE A 25 26.04 -22.29 -17.87
C PHE A 25 26.00 -20.78 -17.63
N ARG A 26 24.79 -20.23 -17.65
CA ARG A 26 24.54 -18.80 -17.52
C ARG A 26 23.73 -18.50 -16.27
N ILE A 27 24.09 -17.42 -15.57
CA ILE A 27 23.40 -16.94 -14.37
C ILE A 27 22.82 -15.56 -14.67
N VAL A 28 21.51 -15.50 -14.82
CA VAL A 28 20.76 -14.26 -15.02
C VAL A 28 20.20 -13.79 -13.67
N GLN A 29 20.17 -12.50 -13.44
CA GLN A 29 19.58 -11.94 -12.24
C GLN A 29 18.66 -10.75 -12.55
N GLU A 30 17.61 -10.63 -11.75
CA GLU A 30 16.62 -9.57 -11.85
C GLU A 30 16.33 -8.97 -10.47
N GLN A 31 15.98 -7.68 -10.44
CA GLN A 31 15.57 -6.95 -9.25
C GLN A 31 14.30 -6.18 -9.55
N HIS A 32 13.33 -6.34 -8.65
CA HIS A 32 12.05 -5.65 -8.71
C HIS A 32 12.03 -4.46 -7.76
N GLU A 33 11.21 -3.44 -8.05
CA GLU A 33 10.97 -2.30 -7.16
C GLU A 33 9.96 -2.71 -6.08
N TYR A 34 10.38 -3.60 -5.18
CA TYR A 34 9.62 -4.01 -4.00
C TYR A 34 10.21 -3.39 -2.74
N PRO A 35 9.37 -2.98 -1.77
CA PRO A 35 9.90 -2.56 -0.47
C PRO A 35 10.53 -3.74 0.26
N VAL A 36 11.67 -3.49 0.91
CA VAL A 36 12.29 -4.43 1.86
C VAL A 36 11.73 -4.11 3.24
N LEU A 37 11.03 -5.06 3.86
CA LEU A 37 10.21 -4.79 5.02
C LEU A 37 10.88 -5.23 6.33
N LYS A 38 10.87 -4.34 7.31
CA LYS A 38 11.03 -4.70 8.72
C LYS A 38 9.86 -5.59 9.15
N LEU A 39 10.07 -6.42 10.15
CA LEU A 39 9.06 -7.33 10.71
C LEU A 39 8.56 -8.40 9.73
N LYS A 40 9.32 -8.65 8.67
CA LYS A 40 9.11 -9.71 7.69
C LYS A 40 10.33 -10.60 7.58
N ASP A 41 10.14 -11.93 7.61
CA ASP A 41 11.24 -12.88 7.60
C ASP A 41 11.92 -13.01 6.23
N TYR A 42 11.16 -12.83 5.14
CA TYR A 42 11.64 -13.02 3.78
C TYR A 42 11.37 -11.77 2.94
N ASN A 43 12.44 -11.09 2.48
CA ASN A 43 12.35 -10.00 1.53
C ASN A 43 13.14 -10.38 0.28
N ASN A 44 12.46 -10.61 -0.82
CA ASN A 44 13.09 -10.93 -2.09
C ASN A 44 13.82 -9.68 -2.63
N VAL A 45 15.16 -9.72 -2.65
CA VAL A 45 16.01 -8.61 -3.11
C VAL A 45 16.57 -8.90 -4.51
N ILE A 46 16.94 -10.17 -4.77
CA ILE A 46 17.52 -10.59 -6.05
C ILE A 46 16.89 -11.92 -6.46
N GLU A 47 16.44 -11.98 -7.69
CA GLU A 47 16.00 -13.19 -8.34
C GLU A 47 17.13 -13.73 -9.20
N LEU A 48 17.45 -15.02 -9.03
CA LEU A 48 18.46 -15.68 -9.83
C LEU A 48 17.82 -16.79 -10.68
N LYS A 49 18.19 -16.80 -11.95
CA LYS A 49 17.86 -17.86 -12.89
C LYS A 49 19.15 -18.46 -13.40
N ILE A 50 19.39 -19.73 -13.09
CA ILE A 50 20.54 -20.50 -13.56
C ILE A 50 20.09 -21.33 -14.74
N LEU A 51 20.70 -21.08 -15.89
CA LEU A 51 20.43 -21.75 -17.14
C LEU A 51 21.57 -22.71 -17.49
N GLY A 52 21.23 -23.93 -17.85
CA GLY A 52 22.15 -24.92 -18.41
C GLY A 52 21.62 -25.43 -19.75
N ASN A 53 22.44 -26.05 -20.56
CA ASN A 53 22.04 -26.62 -21.86
C ASN A 53 21.98 -28.17 -21.85
N ASP A 54 22.32 -28.80 -20.74
CA ASP A 54 22.27 -30.26 -20.58
C ASP A 54 21.30 -30.68 -19.48
N THR A 55 20.23 -31.38 -19.85
CA THR A 55 19.21 -31.88 -18.91
C THR A 55 19.75 -32.96 -17.97
N SER A 56 20.84 -33.63 -18.32
CA SER A 56 21.48 -34.66 -17.51
C SER A 56 22.60 -34.12 -16.62
N ALA A 57 23.05 -32.89 -16.85
CA ALA A 57 24.14 -32.30 -16.08
C ALA A 57 23.73 -32.10 -14.59
N VAL A 58 24.64 -32.52 -13.74
CA VAL A 58 24.50 -32.34 -12.26
C VAL A 58 25.64 -31.46 -11.83
N ARG A 59 25.30 -30.39 -11.10
CA ARG A 59 26.30 -29.51 -10.49
C ARG A 59 25.98 -29.32 -9.00
N ILE A 60 27.01 -29.14 -8.20
CA ILE A 60 26.87 -28.83 -6.77
C ILE A 60 27.33 -27.39 -6.57
N ILE A 61 26.42 -26.50 -6.21
CA ILE A 61 26.75 -25.13 -5.79
C ILE A 61 27.46 -25.21 -4.46
N LYS A 62 28.64 -24.59 -4.38
CA LYS A 62 29.51 -24.54 -3.17
C LYS A 62 29.49 -23.18 -2.48
N GLU A 63 29.28 -22.10 -3.24
CA GLU A 63 29.30 -20.74 -2.70
C GLU A 63 28.49 -19.79 -3.60
N PHE A 64 27.71 -18.91 -2.99
CA PHE A 64 27.18 -17.69 -3.61
C PHE A 64 28.00 -16.50 -3.12
N ARG A 65 28.38 -15.61 -4.01
CA ARG A 65 29.01 -14.32 -3.68
C ARG A 65 28.06 -13.20 -3.97
N ILE A 66 27.65 -12.49 -2.93
CA ILE A 66 26.69 -11.41 -2.98
C ILE A 66 27.39 -10.11 -2.65
N ASN A 67 27.34 -9.16 -3.54
CA ASN A 67 27.75 -7.78 -3.29
C ASN A 67 26.55 -7.02 -2.72
N THR A 68 26.73 -6.30 -1.62
CA THR A 68 25.69 -5.50 -0.96
C THR A 68 25.71 -4.03 -1.39
N GLY A 69 26.39 -3.71 -2.51
CA GLY A 69 26.48 -2.36 -3.05
C GLY A 69 25.10 -1.74 -3.28
N GLY A 70 24.97 -0.46 -2.91
CA GLY A 70 23.68 0.25 -2.91
C GLY A 70 22.93 0.19 -1.57
N THR A 71 23.33 -0.69 -0.63
CA THR A 71 22.86 -0.63 0.76
C THR A 71 23.52 0.55 1.48
N THR A 72 22.71 1.40 2.11
CA THR A 72 23.20 2.62 2.78
C THR A 72 23.83 2.35 4.12
N ASP A 73 23.30 1.37 4.85
CA ASP A 73 23.81 0.93 6.14
C ASP A 73 23.72 -0.60 6.25
N LEU A 74 24.86 -1.27 6.35
CA LEU A 74 24.91 -2.72 6.45
C LEU A 74 24.37 -3.25 7.80
N SER A 75 24.36 -2.42 8.83
CA SER A 75 23.80 -2.79 10.13
C SER A 75 22.28 -2.95 10.11
N ASP A 76 21.60 -2.47 9.07
CA ASP A 76 20.18 -2.71 8.87
C ASP A 76 19.85 -4.18 8.54
N ILE A 77 20.84 -4.92 8.00
CA ILE A 77 20.66 -6.31 7.57
C ILE A 77 21.00 -7.25 8.72
N ARG A 78 20.06 -8.09 9.11
CA ARG A 78 20.25 -9.16 10.11
C ARG A 78 20.82 -10.42 9.51
N SER A 79 20.25 -10.90 8.40
CA SER A 79 20.73 -12.09 7.70
C SER A 79 20.47 -12.00 6.20
N VAL A 80 21.25 -12.76 5.43
CA VAL A 80 21.05 -13.00 4.00
C VAL A 80 20.93 -14.49 3.77
N SER A 81 19.82 -14.87 3.10
CA SER A 81 19.48 -16.26 2.81
C SER A 81 19.27 -16.47 1.32
N VAL A 82 19.61 -17.64 0.81
CA VAL A 82 19.35 -18.07 -0.57
C VAL A 82 18.40 -19.24 -0.53
N TYR A 83 17.26 -19.09 -1.19
CA TYR A 83 16.22 -20.11 -1.34
C TYR A 83 16.17 -20.62 -2.75
N TYR A 84 16.16 -21.95 -2.92
CA TYR A 84 15.77 -22.59 -4.16
C TYR A 84 14.25 -22.65 -4.24
N THR A 85 13.67 -22.12 -5.30
CA THR A 85 12.21 -22.04 -5.49
C THR A 85 11.68 -23.00 -6.55
N GLY A 86 12.55 -23.68 -7.29
CA GLY A 86 12.14 -24.70 -8.23
C GLY A 86 12.74 -24.56 -9.63
N ILE A 87 12.18 -25.29 -10.57
CA ILE A 87 12.50 -25.24 -12.00
C ILE A 87 11.56 -24.31 -12.78
N VAL A 88 10.59 -23.70 -12.09
CA VAL A 88 9.67 -22.70 -12.59
C VAL A 88 9.72 -21.53 -11.64
N GLU A 89 9.66 -20.35 -12.18
CA GLU A 89 9.68 -19.12 -11.40
C GLU A 89 8.54 -19.08 -10.37
N SER A 90 8.89 -18.83 -9.12
CA SER A 90 7.93 -18.65 -8.03
C SER A 90 8.54 -17.83 -6.88
N ASP A 91 7.69 -17.23 -6.06
CA ASP A 91 8.11 -16.60 -4.82
C ASP A 91 8.50 -17.63 -3.75
N ILE A 92 9.20 -17.16 -2.70
CA ILE A 92 9.51 -17.98 -1.53
C ILE A 92 8.20 -18.42 -0.87
N ASN A 93 8.03 -19.70 -0.71
CA ASN A 93 6.87 -20.34 -0.13
C ASN A 93 7.25 -21.59 0.68
N GLU A 94 6.28 -22.31 1.21
CA GLU A 94 6.46 -23.51 2.03
C GLU A 94 7.24 -24.66 1.33
N LYS A 95 7.30 -24.66 0.00
CA LYS A 95 8.03 -25.65 -0.80
C LYS A 95 9.46 -25.22 -1.12
N SER A 96 9.81 -23.97 -0.83
CA SER A 96 11.14 -23.43 -1.08
C SER A 96 12.17 -24.06 -0.13
N VAL A 97 13.35 -24.33 -0.66
CA VAL A 97 14.43 -24.99 0.11
C VAL A 97 15.53 -24.00 0.41
N LEU A 98 15.87 -23.83 1.69
CA LEU A 98 17.01 -23.02 2.11
C LEU A 98 18.31 -23.66 1.60
N ALA A 99 19.00 -22.99 0.68
CA ALA A 99 20.27 -23.46 0.10
C ALA A 99 21.50 -22.92 0.87
N ALA A 100 21.41 -21.71 1.40
CA ALA A 100 22.47 -21.08 2.19
C ALA A 100 21.93 -19.92 3.02
N GLU A 101 22.58 -19.62 4.16
CA GLU A 101 22.25 -18.48 5.02
C GLU A 101 23.49 -17.99 5.77
N THR A 102 23.53 -16.70 6.11
CA THR A 102 24.55 -16.10 6.98
C THR A 102 24.01 -14.87 7.71
N GLU A 103 24.52 -14.65 8.92
CA GLU A 103 24.38 -13.40 9.70
C GLU A 103 25.69 -12.58 9.66
N ASP A 104 26.74 -13.06 8.99
CA ASP A 104 28.00 -12.33 8.80
C ASP A 104 27.85 -11.38 7.59
N ILE A 105 27.43 -10.15 7.89
CA ILE A 105 27.12 -9.13 6.90
C ILE A 105 28.35 -8.27 6.61
N SER A 106 28.72 -8.20 5.34
CA SER A 106 29.89 -7.45 4.86
C SER A 106 29.65 -6.94 3.43
N PRO A 107 30.49 -6.05 2.89
CA PRO A 107 30.32 -5.54 1.53
C PRO A 107 30.30 -6.62 0.44
N VAL A 108 30.96 -7.76 0.68
CA VAL A 108 30.91 -8.95 -0.17
C VAL A 108 30.67 -10.18 0.69
N ILE A 109 29.45 -10.66 0.70
CA ILE A 109 29.02 -11.81 1.47
C ILE A 109 29.36 -13.09 0.71
N ARG A 110 29.96 -14.06 1.41
CA ARG A 110 30.29 -15.40 0.88
C ARG A 110 29.42 -16.45 1.56
N LEU A 111 28.32 -16.83 0.92
CA LEU A 111 27.44 -17.87 1.43
C LEU A 111 27.90 -19.25 0.97
N LYS A 112 28.45 -20.02 1.89
CA LYS A 112 28.79 -21.43 1.63
C LYS A 112 27.51 -22.25 1.46
N ALA A 113 27.49 -23.12 0.47
CA ALA A 113 26.37 -23.97 0.15
C ALA A 113 26.86 -25.41 -0.13
N SER A 114 25.93 -26.34 -0.17
CA SER A 114 26.13 -27.68 -0.73
C SER A 114 24.82 -28.08 -1.39
N TYR A 115 24.45 -27.34 -2.46
CA TYR A 115 23.16 -27.50 -3.09
C TYR A 115 23.30 -28.10 -4.49
N LYS A 116 22.61 -29.23 -4.72
CA LYS A 116 22.63 -29.95 -6.00
C LYS A 116 21.58 -29.35 -6.92
N ILE A 117 21.98 -28.89 -8.10
CA ILE A 117 21.11 -28.47 -9.18
C ILE A 117 21.17 -29.49 -10.33
N THR A 118 20.07 -29.65 -11.04
CA THR A 118 19.92 -30.55 -12.19
C THR A 118 19.04 -29.88 -13.23
N GLY A 119 19.24 -30.26 -14.52
CA GLY A 119 18.40 -29.78 -15.60
C GLY A 119 18.81 -28.44 -16.17
N MET A 120 17.94 -27.89 -17.04
CA MET A 120 18.24 -26.72 -17.85
C MET A 120 17.93 -25.39 -17.14
N GLU A 121 17.04 -25.41 -16.15
CA GLU A 121 16.59 -24.18 -15.50
C GLU A 121 16.41 -24.41 -14.00
N ASN A 122 16.96 -23.49 -13.20
CA ASN A 122 16.83 -23.50 -11.74
C ASN A 122 16.65 -22.06 -11.23
N HIS A 123 15.68 -21.85 -10.35
CA HIS A 123 15.37 -20.54 -9.78
C HIS A 123 15.77 -20.46 -8.31
N PHE A 124 16.38 -19.34 -7.95
CA PHE A 124 16.73 -19.00 -6.58
C PHE A 124 16.26 -17.58 -6.26
N ARG A 125 15.98 -17.35 -4.97
CA ARG A 125 15.69 -16.03 -4.42
C ARG A 125 16.73 -15.70 -3.35
N ILE A 126 17.39 -14.56 -3.46
CA ILE A 126 18.24 -14.02 -2.41
C ILE A 126 17.39 -13.09 -1.57
N SER A 127 17.20 -13.49 -0.32
CA SER A 127 16.33 -12.82 0.63
C SER A 127 17.15 -12.14 1.72
N TYR A 128 16.80 -10.90 2.06
CA TYR A 128 17.37 -10.18 3.19
C TYR A 128 16.34 -10.09 4.32
N ARG A 129 16.78 -10.40 5.54
CA ARG A 129 16.03 -10.11 6.76
C ARG A 129 16.63 -8.87 7.39
N LEU A 130 15.78 -7.91 7.77
CA LEU A 130 16.22 -6.68 8.42
C LEU A 130 16.19 -6.80 9.94
N ASN A 131 17.02 -6.00 10.61
CA ASN A 131 16.91 -5.75 12.03
C ASN A 131 15.64 -4.91 12.33
N ASP A 132 15.05 -5.09 13.51
CA ASP A 132 13.83 -4.40 13.90
C ASP A 132 14.04 -2.88 14.08
N ASP A 133 15.27 -2.44 14.31
CA ASP A 133 15.71 -1.05 14.42
C ASP A 133 16.27 -0.46 13.11
N ALA A 134 16.23 -1.21 12.01
CA ALA A 134 16.68 -0.72 10.69
C ALA A 134 16.06 0.64 10.33
N GLY A 135 16.87 1.53 9.76
CA GLY A 135 16.49 2.89 9.44
C GLY A 135 15.52 2.99 8.26
N ILE A 136 14.28 3.43 8.47
CA ILE A 136 13.22 3.44 7.42
C ILE A 136 13.48 4.44 6.27
N LEU A 137 14.49 5.29 6.37
CA LEU A 137 14.95 6.18 5.28
C LEU A 137 16.15 5.59 4.52
N ASN A 138 16.69 4.48 5.00
CA ASN A 138 17.80 3.79 4.37
C ASN A 138 17.36 3.01 3.12
N ARG A 139 18.33 2.50 2.38
CA ARG A 139 18.15 1.72 1.16
C ARG A 139 18.85 0.39 1.27
N ILE A 140 18.27 -0.62 0.64
CA ILE A 140 18.85 -1.95 0.48
C ILE A 140 19.18 -2.16 -0.99
N GLY A 141 20.42 -2.55 -1.26
CA GLY A 141 20.88 -2.92 -2.59
C GLY A 141 21.69 -4.20 -2.55
N GLY A 142 22.01 -4.70 -3.72
CA GLY A 142 22.91 -5.84 -3.85
C GLY A 142 22.78 -6.53 -5.21
N CYS A 143 23.73 -7.39 -5.52
CA CYS A 143 23.70 -8.26 -6.69
C CYS A 143 24.48 -9.55 -6.41
N CYS A 144 24.18 -10.61 -7.12
CA CYS A 144 25.01 -11.80 -7.16
C CYS A 144 26.20 -11.54 -8.08
N GLU A 145 27.43 -11.61 -7.59
CA GLU A 145 28.62 -11.47 -8.42
C GLU A 145 29.01 -12.78 -9.10
N THR A 146 28.90 -13.88 -8.35
CA THR A 146 29.48 -15.16 -8.79
C THR A 146 28.83 -16.33 -8.05
N ILE A 147 28.63 -17.42 -8.74
CA ILE A 147 28.34 -18.73 -8.16
C ILE A 147 29.53 -19.65 -8.39
N ILE A 148 29.98 -20.31 -7.30
CA ILE A 148 31.04 -21.32 -7.37
C ILE A 148 30.40 -22.69 -7.25
N THR A 149 30.69 -23.58 -8.18
CA THR A 149 30.24 -24.98 -8.19
C THR A 149 31.43 -25.93 -8.01
N ASP A 150 31.15 -27.22 -7.97
CA ASP A 150 32.17 -28.27 -8.02
C ASP A 150 32.91 -28.36 -9.38
N GLN A 151 32.38 -27.70 -10.41
CA GLN A 151 32.95 -27.73 -11.78
C GLN A 151 33.64 -26.41 -12.17
N GLY A 152 33.45 -25.32 -11.41
CA GLY A 152 34.06 -24.04 -11.72
C GLY A 152 33.46 -22.83 -11.04
N ARG A 153 33.91 -21.67 -11.50
CA ARG A 153 33.46 -20.36 -11.04
C ARG A 153 32.74 -19.64 -12.19
N TYR A 154 31.51 -19.24 -11.96
CA TYR A 154 30.63 -18.65 -12.97
C TYR A 154 30.19 -17.25 -12.51
N PRO A 155 30.58 -16.18 -13.21
CA PRO A 155 30.07 -14.85 -12.94
C PRO A 155 28.56 -14.78 -13.27
N ALA A 156 27.80 -14.05 -12.46
CA ALA A 156 26.42 -13.72 -12.84
C ALA A 156 26.41 -12.52 -13.79
N ASP A 157 25.47 -12.51 -14.73
CA ASP A 157 25.22 -11.33 -15.54
C ASP A 157 24.87 -10.16 -14.62
N PRO A 158 25.36 -8.93 -14.88
CA PRO A 158 24.95 -7.79 -14.09
C PRO A 158 23.44 -7.56 -14.23
N PRO A 159 22.74 -7.07 -13.18
CA PRO A 159 21.34 -6.73 -13.33
C PRO A 159 21.18 -5.57 -14.32
N ASP A 160 20.17 -5.62 -15.18
CA ASP A 160 19.90 -4.59 -16.19
C ASP A 160 19.73 -3.21 -15.58
N SER A 161 19.13 -3.14 -14.39
CA SER A 161 18.91 -1.90 -13.65
C SER A 161 19.08 -2.16 -12.15
N PRO A 162 20.29 -1.96 -11.59
CA PRO A 162 20.52 -2.12 -10.15
C PRO A 162 19.59 -1.23 -9.34
N LYS A 163 18.90 -1.80 -8.35
CA LYS A 163 17.94 -1.10 -7.50
C LYS A 163 18.55 -0.73 -6.15
N GLN A 164 18.05 0.37 -5.60
CA GLN A 164 18.22 0.74 -4.21
C GLN A 164 16.84 0.74 -3.55
N LEU A 165 16.44 -0.42 -3.06
CA LEU A 165 15.10 -0.70 -2.57
C LEU A 165 14.84 0.07 -1.27
N ARG A 166 13.61 0.58 -1.11
CA ARG A 166 13.19 1.31 0.09
C ARG A 166 12.95 0.35 1.23
N ILE A 167 13.31 0.78 2.44
CA ILE A 167 12.88 0.08 3.66
C ILE A 167 11.47 0.56 4.01
N GLY A 168 10.58 -0.40 4.25
CA GLY A 168 9.25 -0.18 4.77
C GLY A 168 9.02 -0.97 6.05
N VAL A 169 7.88 -0.71 6.71
CA VAL A 169 7.44 -1.46 7.88
C VAL A 169 6.20 -2.28 7.52
N ALA A 170 6.24 -3.58 7.74
CA ALA A 170 5.05 -4.42 7.65
C ALA A 170 4.17 -4.15 8.88
N VAL A 171 3.28 -3.15 8.80
CA VAL A 171 2.40 -2.76 9.91
C VAL A 171 1.44 -3.90 10.26
N ARG A 172 0.94 -4.60 9.24
CA ARG A 172 0.10 -5.79 9.37
C ARG A 172 0.42 -6.80 8.27
N LYS A 173 0.47 -8.06 8.66
CA LYS A 173 0.65 -9.20 7.76
C LYS A 173 -0.55 -10.13 7.84
N HIS A 174 -0.74 -10.90 6.82
CA HIS A 174 -1.70 -12.00 6.79
C HIS A 174 -1.51 -12.92 8.01
N ASN A 175 -2.60 -13.22 8.71
CA ASN A 175 -2.66 -14.03 9.93
C ASN A 175 -1.99 -13.43 11.19
N ASP A 176 -1.51 -12.19 11.19
CA ASP A 176 -1.14 -11.51 12.44
C ASP A 176 -2.35 -11.46 13.39
N ASP A 177 -2.12 -11.62 14.69
CA ASP A 177 -3.14 -11.57 15.75
C ASP A 177 -4.35 -12.53 15.53
N ASN A 178 -4.15 -13.63 14.79
CA ASN A 178 -5.20 -14.57 14.36
C ASN A 178 -6.29 -13.95 13.48
N VAL A 179 -5.97 -12.88 12.77
CA VAL A 179 -6.83 -12.21 11.79
C VAL A 179 -6.43 -12.65 10.39
N HIS A 180 -7.39 -13.11 9.60
CA HIS A 180 -7.11 -13.60 8.24
C HIS A 180 -6.47 -12.52 7.36
N SER A 181 -7.00 -11.29 7.35
CA SER A 181 -6.46 -10.22 6.49
C SER A 181 -6.73 -8.83 7.05
N TYR A 182 -5.84 -7.91 6.71
CA TYR A 182 -5.98 -6.50 6.98
C TYR A 182 -6.11 -5.73 5.68
N ARG A 183 -7.13 -4.86 5.56
CA ARG A 183 -7.45 -4.17 4.32
C ARG A 183 -7.87 -2.72 4.57
N ILE A 184 -8.01 -1.95 3.50
CA ILE A 184 -8.64 -0.63 3.49
C ILE A 184 -7.92 0.37 4.41
N PRO A 185 -6.67 0.74 4.09
CA PRO A 185 -5.86 1.62 4.93
C PRO A 185 -6.36 3.07 4.95
N GLY A 186 -6.38 3.66 6.14
CA GLY A 186 -6.39 5.10 6.36
C GLY A 186 -5.20 5.52 7.22
N LEU A 187 -4.77 6.77 7.10
CA LEU A 187 -3.59 7.29 7.81
C LEU A 187 -3.77 8.77 8.11
N VAL A 188 -3.55 9.18 9.37
CA VAL A 188 -3.51 10.59 9.76
C VAL A 188 -2.36 10.83 10.74
N THR A 189 -1.95 12.09 10.82
CA THR A 189 -1.04 12.60 11.86
C THR A 189 -1.82 13.47 12.81
N THR A 190 -1.77 13.17 14.09
CA THR A 190 -2.45 13.91 15.14
C THR A 190 -1.73 15.22 15.46
N ASN A 191 -2.36 16.10 16.25
CA ASN A 191 -1.75 17.34 16.74
C ASN A 191 -0.49 17.10 17.60
N ARG A 192 -0.31 15.87 18.11
CA ARG A 192 0.88 15.48 18.90
C ARG A 192 1.98 14.86 18.04
N GLY A 193 1.78 14.75 16.72
CA GLY A 193 2.70 14.11 15.80
C GLY A 193 2.61 12.58 15.78
N THR A 194 1.63 11.99 16.47
CA THR A 194 1.37 10.55 16.42
C THR A 194 0.77 10.18 15.06
N LEU A 195 1.31 9.16 14.42
CA LEU A 195 0.69 8.54 13.24
C LEU A 195 -0.35 7.52 13.69
N LEU A 196 -1.55 7.61 13.14
CA LEU A 196 -2.62 6.63 13.33
C LEU A 196 -2.93 5.95 12.01
N ALA A 197 -2.74 4.64 11.98
CA ALA A 197 -3.11 3.76 10.88
C ALA A 197 -4.45 3.09 11.21
N VAL A 198 -5.46 3.28 10.37
CA VAL A 198 -6.75 2.59 10.47
C VAL A 198 -6.89 1.55 9.36
N TYR A 199 -7.60 0.48 9.63
CA TYR A 199 -7.82 -0.58 8.66
C TYR A 199 -8.96 -1.53 9.09
N ASP A 200 -9.51 -2.27 8.10
CA ASP A 200 -10.39 -3.39 8.35
C ASP A 200 -9.61 -4.54 8.99
N VAL A 201 -10.18 -5.12 10.04
CA VAL A 201 -9.74 -6.36 10.69
C VAL A 201 -10.66 -7.48 10.23
N ARG A 202 -10.32 -8.13 9.12
CA ARG A 202 -11.14 -9.18 8.48
C ARG A 202 -10.78 -10.54 9.08
N ARG A 203 -11.56 -11.00 10.04
CA ARG A 203 -11.19 -12.13 10.90
C ARG A 203 -11.14 -13.47 10.18
N GLU A 204 -12.10 -13.78 9.31
CA GLU A 204 -12.26 -15.14 8.75
C GLU A 204 -11.84 -15.26 7.27
N SER A 205 -11.84 -14.17 6.50
CA SER A 205 -11.54 -14.20 5.07
C SER A 205 -11.20 -12.81 4.52
N ARG A 206 -10.61 -12.76 3.31
CA ARG A 206 -10.38 -11.48 2.59
C ARG A 206 -11.66 -10.83 2.08
N ARG A 207 -12.83 -11.45 2.29
CA ARG A 207 -14.09 -10.99 1.73
C ARG A 207 -14.41 -9.58 2.23
N ASP A 208 -14.94 -8.79 1.32
CA ASP A 208 -15.39 -7.44 1.56
C ASP A 208 -16.77 -7.47 2.19
N LEU A 209 -17.00 -6.67 3.21
CA LEU A 209 -18.25 -6.54 3.94
C LEU A 209 -19.06 -7.86 4.05
N GLN A 210 -19.43 -8.24 5.21
CA GLN A 210 -20.14 -9.46 5.63
C GLN A 210 -19.20 -10.53 6.13
N GLY A 211 -19.25 -10.64 7.37
CA GLY A 211 -18.42 -11.45 8.20
C GLY A 211 -18.08 -10.63 9.43
N ASP A 212 -17.38 -11.21 10.32
CA ASP A 212 -16.80 -10.54 11.49
C ASP A 212 -15.66 -9.63 11.01
N ILE A 213 -15.96 -8.34 10.86
CA ILE A 213 -15.02 -7.30 10.43
C ILE A 213 -15.13 -6.14 11.42
N ASP A 214 -13.99 -5.77 12.00
CA ASP A 214 -13.86 -4.62 12.89
C ASP A 214 -12.98 -3.55 12.27
N ILE A 215 -12.94 -2.38 12.88
CA ILE A 215 -11.97 -1.33 12.56
C ILE A 215 -10.87 -1.33 13.59
N GLY A 216 -9.65 -1.64 13.14
CA GLY A 216 -8.43 -1.64 13.94
C GLY A 216 -7.63 -0.35 13.76
N ILE A 217 -6.94 0.05 14.83
CA ILE A 217 -6.00 1.20 14.86
C ILE A 217 -4.65 0.71 15.34
N SER A 218 -3.60 1.10 14.65
CA SER A 218 -2.22 1.06 15.14
C SER A 218 -1.64 2.46 15.24
N ARG A 219 -0.85 2.70 16.30
CA ARG A 219 -0.24 3.99 16.59
C ARG A 219 1.27 3.93 16.42
N SER A 220 1.87 5.03 15.96
CA SER A 220 3.32 5.23 15.97
C SER A 220 3.64 6.63 16.50
N THR A 221 4.54 6.72 17.47
CA THR A 221 4.99 7.98 18.08
C THR A 221 6.40 8.38 17.67
N ASP A 222 7.01 7.63 16.77
CA ASP A 222 8.40 7.78 16.29
C ASP A 222 8.49 7.99 14.75
N GLY A 223 7.42 8.53 14.17
CA GLY A 223 7.36 8.84 12.75
C GLY A 223 7.28 7.61 11.84
N GLY A 224 6.73 6.52 12.34
CA GLY A 224 6.45 5.29 11.60
C GLY A 224 7.55 4.22 11.68
N SER A 225 8.59 4.44 12.49
CA SER A 225 9.67 3.46 12.66
C SER A 225 9.23 2.22 13.43
N THR A 226 8.35 2.42 14.44
CA THR A 226 7.69 1.33 15.18
C THR A 226 6.19 1.61 15.33
N TRP A 227 5.42 0.54 15.52
CA TRP A 227 3.96 0.59 15.64
C TRP A 227 3.50 -0.18 16.88
N GLU A 228 2.63 0.45 17.66
CA GLU A 228 2.04 -0.15 18.85
C GLU A 228 1.08 -1.30 18.48
N PRO A 229 0.77 -2.21 19.40
CA PRO A 229 -0.26 -3.23 19.21
C PRO A 229 -1.60 -2.63 18.78
N MET A 230 -2.34 -3.39 18.00
CA MET A 230 -3.65 -2.99 17.50
C MET A 230 -4.66 -2.77 18.63
N VAL A 231 -5.44 -1.69 18.51
CA VAL A 231 -6.64 -1.42 19.31
C VAL A 231 -7.86 -1.45 18.39
N ILE A 232 -8.96 -2.04 18.82
CA ILE A 232 -10.23 -2.01 18.07
C ILE A 232 -10.95 -0.71 18.39
N ALA A 233 -11.27 0.07 17.36
CA ALA A 233 -11.97 1.35 17.47
C ALA A 233 -13.47 1.23 17.20
N LEU A 234 -13.86 0.33 16.30
CA LEU A 234 -15.27 0.03 15.99
C LEU A 234 -15.45 -1.49 15.91
N ASP A 235 -16.26 -2.00 16.80
CA ASP A 235 -16.77 -3.38 16.84
C ASP A 235 -18.25 -3.29 17.21
N MET A 236 -19.11 -3.89 16.41
CA MET A 236 -20.55 -3.87 16.67
C MET A 236 -21.05 -5.15 17.35
N GLY A 237 -20.21 -6.18 17.47
CA GLY A 237 -20.55 -7.41 18.17
C GLY A 237 -21.89 -8.00 17.71
N GLU A 238 -22.76 -8.32 18.63
CA GLU A 238 -24.15 -8.69 18.34
C GLU A 238 -25.01 -7.44 18.21
N TRP A 239 -25.33 -7.03 16.99
CA TRP A 239 -26.14 -5.86 16.71
C TRP A 239 -27.17 -6.12 15.61
N GLY A 240 -28.26 -5.33 15.60
CA GLY A 240 -29.31 -5.48 14.60
C GLY A 240 -30.10 -6.78 14.69
N GLY A 241 -29.93 -7.58 15.76
CA GLY A 241 -30.56 -8.89 15.94
C GLY A 241 -29.84 -10.03 15.23
N LEU A 242 -28.59 -9.84 14.82
CA LEU A 242 -27.72 -10.84 14.23
C LEU A 242 -26.45 -11.06 15.08
N PRO A 243 -25.90 -12.28 15.07
CA PRO A 243 -24.65 -12.57 15.76
C PRO A 243 -23.46 -11.88 15.08
N GLN A 244 -22.39 -11.69 15.85
CA GLN A 244 -21.15 -11.00 15.44
C GLN A 244 -20.61 -11.47 14.08
N LYS A 245 -20.61 -12.77 13.82
CA LYS A 245 -20.08 -13.33 12.57
C LYS A 245 -20.72 -12.80 11.28
N PHE A 246 -21.83 -12.06 11.38
CA PHE A 246 -22.50 -11.41 10.25
C PHE A 246 -22.47 -9.88 10.33
N ASN A 247 -21.88 -9.33 11.39
CA ASN A 247 -21.78 -7.90 11.62
C ASN A 247 -20.41 -7.40 11.21
N GLY A 248 -20.34 -6.64 10.11
CA GLY A 248 -19.10 -6.08 9.62
C GLY A 248 -19.11 -4.56 9.65
N VAL A 249 -18.04 -3.96 10.17
CA VAL A 249 -17.72 -2.54 9.99
C VAL A 249 -16.49 -2.45 9.10
N SER A 250 -16.56 -1.69 8.01
CA SER A 250 -15.53 -1.60 6.98
C SER A 250 -15.44 -0.18 6.43
N ASP A 251 -14.54 0.03 5.47
CA ASP A 251 -14.35 1.30 4.75
C ASP A 251 -14.09 2.48 5.67
N ALA A 252 -13.20 2.31 6.66
CA ALA A 252 -12.93 3.33 7.65
C ALA A 252 -12.27 4.57 7.08
N SER A 253 -12.69 5.74 7.60
CA SER A 253 -12.06 7.03 7.36
C SER A 253 -11.67 7.68 8.68
N LEU A 254 -10.39 8.07 8.82
CA LEU A 254 -9.88 8.80 9.98
C LEU A 254 -9.92 10.30 9.74
N LEU A 255 -10.22 11.08 10.79
CA LEU A 255 -10.10 12.53 10.78
C LEU A 255 -9.50 13.00 12.11
N ALA A 256 -8.40 13.74 12.05
CA ALA A 256 -7.84 14.44 13.21
C ALA A 256 -8.33 15.89 13.22
N ASP A 257 -9.09 16.27 14.24
CA ASP A 257 -9.52 17.65 14.44
C ASP A 257 -8.34 18.50 14.92
N ARG A 258 -7.88 19.40 14.07
CA ARG A 258 -6.75 20.29 14.38
C ARG A 258 -7.07 21.33 15.45
N ASN A 259 -8.35 21.63 15.72
CA ASN A 259 -8.75 22.64 16.71
C ASN A 259 -8.73 22.07 18.12
N THR A 260 -9.28 20.87 18.31
CA THR A 260 -9.45 20.25 19.63
C THR A 260 -8.39 19.18 19.93
N GLY A 261 -7.84 18.55 18.89
CA GLY A 261 -7.00 17.36 18.99
C GLY A 261 -7.79 16.06 19.11
N ASN A 262 -9.12 16.12 19.05
CA ASN A 262 -9.97 14.93 18.99
C ASN A 262 -9.78 14.20 17.65
N ILE A 263 -10.01 12.91 17.66
CA ILE A 263 -9.85 12.07 16.50
C ILE A 263 -11.14 11.32 16.28
N PHE A 264 -11.62 11.36 15.05
CA PHE A 264 -12.84 10.67 14.63
C PHE A 264 -12.49 9.51 13.70
N VAL A 265 -13.14 8.38 13.88
CA VAL A 265 -13.14 7.25 12.93
C VAL A 265 -14.57 6.98 12.47
N ALA A 266 -14.80 7.15 11.17
CA ALA A 266 -16.04 6.79 10.53
C ALA A 266 -15.94 5.39 9.94
N GLY A 267 -17.03 4.60 10.00
CA GLY A 267 -17.08 3.26 9.41
C GLY A 267 -18.45 2.94 8.85
N LEU A 268 -18.48 2.13 7.82
CA LEU A 268 -19.70 1.59 7.22
C LEU A 268 -20.04 0.25 7.88
N TRP A 269 -21.14 0.20 8.64
CA TRP A 269 -21.68 -1.07 9.09
C TRP A 269 -22.65 -1.65 8.05
N MET A 270 -22.45 -2.90 7.75
CA MET A 270 -23.39 -3.69 6.97
C MET A 270 -23.47 -5.08 7.58
N HIS A 271 -24.56 -5.78 7.35
CA HIS A 271 -24.58 -7.21 7.60
C HIS A 271 -25.08 -7.99 6.40
N GLY A 272 -24.78 -9.25 6.36
CA GLY A 272 -25.26 -10.14 5.34
C GLY A 272 -25.35 -11.55 5.83
N VAL A 273 -26.21 -12.32 5.18
CA VAL A 273 -26.38 -13.73 5.49
C VAL A 273 -25.79 -14.54 4.36
N LEU A 274 -24.92 -15.47 4.75
CA LEU A 274 -24.34 -16.45 3.86
C LEU A 274 -25.12 -17.77 3.97
N ASP A 275 -25.27 -18.49 2.87
CA ASP A 275 -25.71 -19.88 2.89
C ASP A 275 -24.57 -20.80 3.40
N ASP A 276 -24.87 -22.08 3.58
CA ASP A 276 -23.91 -23.09 4.04
C ASP A 276 -22.68 -23.26 3.11
N LYS A 277 -22.75 -22.72 1.89
CA LYS A 277 -21.67 -22.74 0.91
C LYS A 277 -20.88 -21.43 0.88
N GLY A 278 -21.15 -20.51 1.81
CA GLY A 278 -20.53 -19.20 1.87
C GLY A 278 -20.93 -18.24 0.73
N LYS A 279 -22.09 -18.47 0.10
CA LYS A 279 -22.67 -17.55 -0.87
C LYS A 279 -23.68 -16.64 -0.21
N TRP A 280 -23.79 -15.41 -0.73
CA TRP A 280 -24.80 -14.47 -0.29
C TRP A 280 -26.20 -14.99 -0.57
N ILE A 281 -27.06 -14.92 0.42
CA ILE A 281 -28.49 -15.11 0.22
C ILE A 281 -29.02 -13.85 -0.45
N GLU A 282 -29.52 -14.02 -1.66
CA GLU A 282 -30.10 -12.94 -2.47
C GLU A 282 -31.63 -12.87 -2.29
N ASN A 283 -32.23 -11.80 -2.81
CA ASN A 283 -33.69 -11.61 -2.84
C ASN A 283 -34.37 -11.59 -1.46
N LEU A 284 -33.66 -11.12 -0.43
CA LEU A 284 -34.26 -10.87 0.88
C LEU A 284 -35.19 -9.67 0.80
N THR A 285 -36.32 -9.77 1.52
CA THR A 285 -37.33 -8.70 1.63
C THR A 285 -37.41 -8.20 3.07
N ASP A 286 -38.15 -7.13 3.30
CA ASP A 286 -38.42 -6.58 4.63
C ASP A 286 -39.14 -7.59 5.56
N THR A 287 -39.80 -8.59 5.02
CA THR A 287 -40.39 -9.70 5.76
C THR A 287 -39.45 -10.87 5.99
N SER A 288 -38.30 -10.90 5.37
CA SER A 288 -37.28 -11.94 5.55
C SER A 288 -36.75 -11.89 6.98
N ARG A 289 -36.48 -13.03 7.57
CA ARG A 289 -35.80 -13.13 8.87
C ARG A 289 -34.28 -12.99 8.74
N ALA A 290 -33.76 -13.14 7.54
CA ALA A 290 -32.36 -12.94 7.18
C ALA A 290 -32.22 -11.65 6.37
N TRP A 291 -31.20 -10.83 6.67
CA TRP A 291 -30.98 -9.54 6.02
C TRP A 291 -29.68 -9.54 5.27
N ASN A 292 -29.65 -8.75 4.19
CA ASN A 292 -28.47 -8.60 3.36
C ASN A 292 -28.36 -7.15 2.87
N HIS A 293 -27.42 -6.42 3.43
CA HIS A 293 -27.15 -5.03 3.06
C HIS A 293 -26.07 -4.87 1.99
N GLN A 294 -25.71 -5.96 1.29
CA GLN A 294 -24.77 -5.79 0.19
C GLN A 294 -25.16 -4.59 -0.65
N TRP A 295 -24.16 -3.91 -1.12
CA TRP A 295 -24.32 -2.81 -2.06
C TRP A 295 -24.56 -3.29 -3.52
N ARG A 296 -24.59 -4.59 -3.76
CA ARG A 296 -25.03 -5.23 -5.00
C ARG A 296 -26.43 -5.78 -4.81
N ASN A 297 -27.16 -5.97 -5.91
CA ASN A 297 -28.44 -6.66 -5.95
C ASN A 297 -29.49 -6.12 -4.97
N MET A 298 -29.55 -4.79 -4.80
CA MET A 298 -30.56 -4.15 -3.94
C MET A 298 -30.46 -4.52 -2.45
N GLY A 299 -29.26 -4.87 -1.95
CA GLY A 299 -29.08 -5.24 -0.55
C GLY A 299 -29.36 -4.08 0.41
N SER A 300 -28.65 -2.94 0.27
CA SER A 300 -28.97 -1.72 1.03
C SER A 300 -30.09 -0.96 0.32
N GLN A 301 -31.11 -0.53 1.06
CA GLN A 301 -32.35 0.04 0.55
C GLN A 301 -32.59 1.46 1.09
N PRO A 302 -33.54 2.22 0.52
CA PRO A 302 -34.04 3.45 1.12
C PRO A 302 -34.53 3.24 2.56
N GLY A 303 -34.47 4.29 3.37
CA GLY A 303 -34.86 4.27 4.77
C GLY A 303 -33.68 4.52 5.71
N PHE A 304 -33.90 4.31 7.01
CA PHE A 304 -32.89 4.56 8.06
C PHE A 304 -32.68 3.34 8.97
N ASP A 305 -33.62 2.40 8.98
CA ASP A 305 -33.60 1.29 9.92
C ASP A 305 -32.46 0.32 9.60
N VAL A 306 -31.93 -0.27 10.66
CA VAL A 306 -30.86 -1.27 10.61
C VAL A 306 -31.19 -2.41 9.64
N LYS A 307 -32.47 -2.82 9.55
CA LYS A 307 -32.93 -3.86 8.62
C LYS A 307 -33.02 -3.44 7.16
N GLN A 308 -33.03 -2.14 6.89
CA GLN A 308 -33.26 -1.62 5.54
C GLN A 308 -31.99 -1.19 4.85
N THR A 309 -31.08 -0.56 5.57
CA THR A 309 -29.95 0.13 4.98
C THR A 309 -28.69 -0.05 5.82
N SER A 310 -27.54 0.03 5.15
CA SER A 310 -26.24 0.16 5.81
C SER A 310 -26.24 1.37 6.75
N GLN A 311 -25.41 1.31 7.79
CA GLN A 311 -25.34 2.36 8.81
C GLN A 311 -23.97 3.01 8.81
N PHE A 312 -23.96 4.34 8.90
CA PHE A 312 -22.75 5.13 9.05
C PHE A 312 -22.48 5.32 10.54
N LEU A 313 -21.39 4.77 11.03
CA LEU A 313 -20.97 4.84 12.42
C LEU A 313 -19.79 5.79 12.57
N LEU A 314 -19.74 6.50 13.69
CA LEU A 314 -18.66 7.41 14.06
C LEU A 314 -18.25 7.14 15.51
N ALA A 315 -16.97 6.87 15.75
CA ALA A 315 -16.40 6.85 17.09
C ALA A 315 -15.36 7.95 17.26
N GLU A 316 -15.19 8.42 18.50
CA GLU A 316 -14.28 9.51 18.86
C GLU A 316 -13.25 9.03 19.87
N SER A 317 -12.02 9.56 19.73
CA SER A 317 -10.94 9.44 20.70
C SER A 317 -10.49 10.84 21.13
N THR A 318 -10.37 11.06 22.43
CA THR A 318 -9.87 12.31 23.04
C THR A 318 -8.48 12.17 23.65
N ASP A 319 -7.87 11.00 23.53
CA ASP A 319 -6.60 10.62 24.15
C ASP A 319 -5.51 10.21 23.15
N ASP A 320 -5.56 10.80 21.95
CA ASP A 320 -4.58 10.57 20.88
C ASP A 320 -4.67 9.16 20.27
N GLY A 321 -5.89 8.62 20.17
CA GLY A 321 -6.18 7.33 19.54
C GLY A 321 -5.88 6.11 20.41
N LYS A 322 -5.66 6.28 21.73
CA LYS A 322 -5.39 5.16 22.65
C LYS A 322 -6.67 4.42 23.02
N THR A 323 -7.76 5.17 23.26
CA THR A 323 -9.06 4.60 23.55
C THR A 323 -10.14 5.28 22.70
N TRP A 324 -11.24 4.58 22.49
CA TRP A 324 -12.33 5.02 21.62
C TRP A 324 -13.67 4.96 22.35
N GLY A 325 -14.47 6.00 22.15
CA GLY A 325 -15.83 6.05 22.68
C GLY A 325 -16.79 5.10 21.98
N SER A 326 -17.97 4.93 22.54
CA SER A 326 -19.03 4.15 21.90
C SER A 326 -19.46 4.78 20.58
N PRO A 327 -19.71 3.98 19.52
CA PRO A 327 -20.06 4.52 18.22
C PRO A 327 -21.41 5.25 18.22
N VAL A 328 -21.46 6.38 17.54
CA VAL A 328 -22.68 7.15 17.23
C VAL A 328 -23.13 6.83 15.82
N ASN A 329 -24.41 6.58 15.62
CA ASN A 329 -24.98 6.30 14.32
C ASN A 329 -25.47 7.58 13.63
N LEU A 330 -24.78 8.00 12.58
CA LEU A 330 -25.10 9.22 11.83
C LEU A 330 -26.12 9.02 10.68
N THR A 331 -26.57 7.81 10.45
CA THR A 331 -27.39 7.48 9.27
C THR A 331 -28.64 8.33 9.15
N SER A 332 -29.41 8.50 10.23
CA SER A 332 -30.63 9.31 10.21
C SER A 332 -30.38 10.81 10.16
N MET A 333 -29.18 11.26 10.57
CA MET A 333 -28.79 12.68 10.55
C MET A 333 -28.38 13.13 9.13
N CYS A 334 -27.66 12.29 8.40
CA CYS A 334 -26.96 12.71 7.19
C CYS A 334 -27.47 12.05 5.90
N LYS A 335 -27.90 10.79 5.93
CA LYS A 335 -28.39 10.08 4.75
C LYS A 335 -29.75 10.62 4.34
N LYS A 336 -29.96 10.90 3.06
CA LYS A 336 -31.31 11.16 2.55
C LYS A 336 -32.12 9.87 2.55
N LYS A 337 -33.39 9.95 2.96
CA LYS A 337 -34.27 8.79 3.12
C LYS A 337 -34.39 7.94 1.86
N GLU A 338 -34.41 8.58 0.70
CA GLU A 338 -34.52 7.94 -0.62
C GLU A 338 -33.23 7.32 -1.13
N TRP A 339 -32.07 7.57 -0.51
CA TRP A 339 -30.82 6.95 -0.90
C TRP A 339 -30.76 5.49 -0.43
N TRP A 340 -30.20 4.63 -1.27
CA TRP A 340 -30.04 3.21 -0.93
C TRP A 340 -28.87 2.97 0.01
N LEU A 341 -27.80 3.75 -0.14
CA LEU A 341 -26.58 3.61 0.64
C LEU A 341 -25.98 4.99 0.86
N TRP A 342 -25.39 5.20 2.03
CA TRP A 342 -24.49 6.30 2.32
C TRP A 342 -23.42 5.83 3.30
N ALA A 343 -22.14 6.12 2.99
CA ALA A 343 -20.97 5.55 3.64
C ALA A 343 -19.82 6.55 3.64
N PRO A 344 -18.85 6.43 4.57
CA PRO A 344 -17.57 7.11 4.40
C PRO A 344 -16.88 6.57 3.13
N ALA A 345 -16.06 7.41 2.52
CA ALA A 345 -15.03 6.91 1.63
C ALA A 345 -13.81 6.54 2.47
N PRO A 346 -13.17 5.36 2.24
CA PRO A 346 -12.05 4.91 3.06
C PRO A 346 -10.83 5.84 2.94
N GLY A 347 -10.01 5.87 3.97
CA GLY A 347 -8.79 6.66 4.02
C GLY A 347 -8.82 7.73 5.11
N ASN A 348 -8.89 9.00 4.73
CA ASN A 348 -8.92 10.10 5.69
C ASN A 348 -9.81 11.27 5.28
N GLY A 349 -10.39 11.94 6.29
CA GLY A 349 -10.97 13.26 6.18
C GLY A 349 -9.95 14.34 6.51
N ILE A 350 -10.41 15.59 6.50
CA ILE A 350 -9.59 16.78 6.76
C ILE A 350 -10.26 17.72 7.76
N THR A 351 -9.44 18.53 8.43
CA THR A 351 -9.87 19.78 9.08
C THR A 351 -9.49 20.91 8.13
N MET A 352 -10.46 21.69 7.68
CA MET A 352 -10.23 22.90 6.86
C MET A 352 -9.51 23.99 7.66
N ASP A 353 -8.92 24.95 6.97
CA ASP A 353 -8.14 26.03 7.62
C ASP A 353 -8.98 26.88 8.60
N GLU A 354 -10.29 27.00 8.37
CA GLU A 354 -11.26 27.68 9.29
C GLU A 354 -11.87 26.76 10.36
N GLY A 355 -11.51 25.48 10.36
CA GLY A 355 -11.88 24.54 11.41
C GLY A 355 -13.02 23.58 11.09
N THR A 356 -13.65 23.68 9.92
CA THR A 356 -14.68 22.72 9.48
C THR A 356 -14.08 21.33 9.30
N LEU A 357 -14.72 20.32 9.85
CA LEU A 357 -14.37 18.92 9.69
C LEU A 357 -15.05 18.37 8.43
N VAL A 358 -14.31 17.68 7.58
CA VAL A 358 -14.85 17.14 6.31
C VAL A 358 -14.42 15.69 6.11
N PHE A 359 -15.40 14.80 5.98
CA PHE A 359 -15.19 13.45 5.47
C PHE A 359 -15.53 13.35 3.99
N PRO A 360 -14.69 12.73 3.15
CA PRO A 360 -15.12 12.26 1.84
C PRO A 360 -16.12 11.11 2.03
N THR A 361 -17.21 11.11 1.25
CA THR A 361 -18.30 10.14 1.39
C THR A 361 -18.76 9.64 0.03
N GLN A 362 -19.44 8.50 0.06
CA GLN A 362 -20.00 7.83 -1.12
C GLN A 362 -21.43 7.37 -0.84
N GLY A 363 -22.21 7.22 -1.88
CA GLY A 363 -23.58 6.75 -1.72
C GLY A 363 -24.16 6.14 -2.98
N ARG A 364 -25.43 5.76 -2.86
CA ARG A 364 -26.28 5.38 -3.99
C ARG A 364 -27.57 6.17 -3.90
N ASP A 365 -27.91 6.82 -5.01
CA ASP A 365 -29.11 7.66 -5.12
C ASP A 365 -30.41 6.83 -5.05
N ARG A 366 -31.57 7.48 -5.20
CA ARG A 366 -32.89 6.85 -5.22
C ARG A 366 -33.10 5.80 -6.32
N ASN A 367 -32.24 5.79 -7.34
CA ASN A 367 -32.27 4.83 -8.44
C ASN A 367 -31.18 3.74 -8.28
N GLY A 368 -30.41 3.77 -7.18
CA GLY A 368 -29.28 2.87 -6.94
C GLY A 368 -28.01 3.26 -7.68
N ASN A 369 -27.94 4.41 -8.35
CA ASN A 369 -26.74 4.86 -9.03
C ASN A 369 -25.68 5.33 -8.02
N PRO A 370 -24.43 4.90 -8.15
CA PRO A 370 -23.37 5.31 -7.24
C PRO A 370 -22.96 6.77 -7.50
N PHE A 371 -22.60 7.46 -6.42
CA PHE A 371 -22.07 8.81 -6.43
C PHE A 371 -21.04 9.00 -5.31
N SER A 372 -20.24 10.05 -5.44
CA SER A 372 -19.33 10.56 -4.39
C SER A 372 -19.78 11.95 -3.98
N ASN A 373 -19.53 12.29 -2.70
CA ASN A 373 -19.82 13.60 -2.14
C ASN A 373 -18.97 13.84 -0.88
N ILE A 374 -19.32 14.83 -0.06
CA ILE A 374 -18.72 15.09 1.25
C ILE A 374 -19.77 15.15 2.35
N SER A 375 -19.34 14.87 3.58
CA SER A 375 -20.08 15.20 4.79
C SER A 375 -19.20 16.06 5.69
N TYR A 376 -19.79 17.07 6.34
CA TYR A 376 -19.03 18.06 7.10
C TYR A 376 -19.71 18.47 8.39
N SER A 377 -18.91 18.91 9.35
CA SER A 377 -19.33 19.45 10.65
C SER A 377 -18.65 20.78 10.89
N MET A 378 -19.43 21.78 11.31
CA MET A 378 -18.97 23.12 11.66
C MET A 378 -18.96 23.37 13.19
N ASP A 379 -19.31 22.36 13.98
CA ASP A 379 -19.47 22.43 15.43
C ASP A 379 -18.64 21.39 16.20
N GLY A 380 -17.51 20.98 15.61
CA GLY A 380 -16.58 20.04 16.24
C GLY A 380 -17.07 18.59 16.27
N GLY A 381 -17.93 18.19 15.34
CA GLY A 381 -18.40 16.81 15.21
C GLY A 381 -19.72 16.52 15.93
N LEU A 382 -20.37 17.54 16.52
CA LEU A 382 -21.66 17.35 17.20
C LEU A 382 -22.80 17.13 16.19
N THR A 383 -22.83 17.92 15.12
CA THR A 383 -23.77 17.74 14.01
C THR A 383 -23.04 17.64 12.67
N TRP A 384 -23.60 16.84 11.77
CA TRP A 384 -23.04 16.57 10.45
C TRP A 384 -24.05 16.88 9.35
N HIS A 385 -23.55 17.45 8.29
CA HIS A 385 -24.29 17.79 7.07
C HIS A 385 -23.75 16.99 5.90
N THR A 386 -24.60 16.77 4.91
CA THR A 386 -24.24 16.03 3.70
C THR A 386 -24.48 16.86 2.46
N SER A 387 -23.47 16.99 1.62
CA SER A 387 -23.52 17.73 0.36
C SER A 387 -24.38 17.08 -0.71
N SER A 388 -24.63 17.80 -1.78
CA SER A 388 -25.12 17.22 -3.04
C SER A 388 -24.10 16.24 -3.63
N PRO A 389 -24.52 15.24 -4.46
CA PRO A 389 -23.61 14.40 -5.20
C PRO A 389 -22.68 15.23 -6.12
N ALA A 390 -21.38 15.00 -6.01
CA ALA A 390 -20.38 15.69 -6.82
C ALA A 390 -20.34 15.15 -8.25
N TYR A 391 -20.46 13.84 -8.38
CA TYR A 391 -20.47 13.17 -9.69
C TYR A 391 -21.15 11.80 -9.60
N THR A 392 -21.75 11.36 -10.69
CA THR A 392 -22.42 10.06 -10.79
C THR A 392 -21.52 8.98 -11.38
N ASN A 393 -21.83 7.71 -11.07
CA ASN A 393 -21.03 6.55 -11.44
C ASN A 393 -19.60 6.60 -10.90
N THR A 394 -19.46 7.22 -9.73
CA THR A 394 -18.25 7.25 -8.89
C THR A 394 -18.55 6.60 -7.54
N THR A 395 -17.51 6.30 -6.77
CA THR A 395 -17.63 5.68 -5.44
C THR A 395 -16.63 6.33 -4.47
N GLU A 396 -15.68 5.58 -3.95
CA GLU A 396 -14.68 6.04 -3.00
C GLU A 396 -13.94 7.28 -3.50
N CYS A 397 -13.67 8.21 -2.61
CA CYS A 397 -13.04 9.48 -2.96
C CYS A 397 -12.13 9.99 -1.85
N ALA A 398 -11.28 10.94 -2.20
CA ALA A 398 -10.41 11.67 -1.28
C ALA A 398 -10.64 13.18 -1.46
N VAL A 399 -10.54 13.94 -0.37
CA VAL A 399 -10.79 15.38 -0.34
C VAL A 399 -9.59 16.15 0.17
N VAL A 400 -9.30 17.32 -0.43
CA VAL A 400 -8.36 18.32 0.11
C VAL A 400 -8.92 19.71 -0.04
N GLN A 401 -8.49 20.63 0.84
CA GLN A 401 -8.72 22.04 0.66
C GLN A 401 -7.61 22.64 -0.24
N LEU A 402 -7.99 23.43 -1.24
CA LEU A 402 -7.07 24.17 -2.11
C LEU A 402 -6.66 25.51 -1.48
N ASP A 403 -5.71 26.21 -2.09
CA ASP A 403 -5.18 27.49 -1.56
C ASP A 403 -6.18 28.64 -1.57
N ASP A 404 -7.21 28.57 -2.42
CA ASP A 404 -8.32 29.52 -2.48
C ASP A 404 -9.46 29.22 -1.49
N GLY A 405 -9.30 28.17 -0.68
CA GLY A 405 -10.29 27.71 0.29
C GLY A 405 -11.32 26.72 -0.26
N SER A 406 -11.38 26.51 -1.57
CA SER A 406 -12.28 25.52 -2.18
C SER A 406 -11.87 24.09 -1.84
N LEU A 407 -12.78 23.13 -1.99
CA LEU A 407 -12.52 21.71 -1.78
C LEU A 407 -12.42 20.99 -3.13
N MET A 408 -11.33 20.22 -3.30
CA MET A 408 -11.17 19.29 -4.42
C MET A 408 -11.51 17.88 -3.98
N LEU A 409 -12.44 17.24 -4.69
CA LEU A 409 -12.81 15.83 -4.49
C LEU A 409 -12.29 14.99 -5.66
N ASN A 410 -11.44 14.01 -5.34
CA ASN A 410 -10.85 13.07 -6.29
C ASN A 410 -11.52 11.71 -6.14
N MET A 411 -12.21 11.25 -7.17
CA MET A 411 -13.19 10.17 -7.11
C MET A 411 -12.79 8.96 -7.95
N ARG A 412 -13.00 7.76 -7.42
CA ARG A 412 -12.88 6.48 -8.14
C ARG A 412 -13.95 6.41 -9.21
N ASN A 413 -13.53 6.19 -10.46
CA ASN A 413 -14.39 6.25 -11.63
C ASN A 413 -14.77 4.84 -12.11
N ASN A 414 -16.02 4.43 -11.88
CA ASN A 414 -16.51 3.11 -12.29
C ASN A 414 -16.53 2.90 -13.81
N ARG A 415 -16.52 4.00 -14.61
CA ARG A 415 -16.44 3.93 -16.07
C ARG A 415 -15.10 3.35 -16.56
N ASN A 416 -14.07 3.38 -15.72
CA ASN A 416 -12.75 2.83 -16.05
C ASN A 416 -12.68 1.31 -16.02
N ARG A 417 -13.70 0.59 -15.56
CA ARG A 417 -13.68 -0.88 -15.37
C ARG A 417 -13.17 -1.65 -16.58
N ASN A 418 -13.46 -1.19 -17.77
CA ASN A 418 -13.01 -1.80 -19.03
C ASN A 418 -12.39 -0.76 -19.98
N ASN A 419 -12.04 0.42 -19.45
CA ASN A 419 -11.51 1.52 -20.23
C ASN A 419 -9.98 1.59 -20.08
N GLN A 420 -9.26 1.29 -21.15
CA GLN A 420 -7.81 1.45 -21.25
C GLN A 420 -7.43 2.63 -22.17
N GLY A 421 -8.42 3.37 -22.64
CA GLY A 421 -8.25 4.52 -23.52
C GLY A 421 -7.56 5.73 -22.87
N PRO A 422 -7.44 6.83 -23.62
CA PRO A 422 -6.80 8.06 -23.12
C PRO A 422 -7.60 8.78 -22.04
N ASP A 423 -8.91 8.54 -21.97
CA ASP A 423 -9.85 9.08 -21.00
C ASP A 423 -10.01 8.20 -19.73
N ASN A 424 -9.16 7.18 -19.57
CA ASN A 424 -9.04 6.49 -18.29
C ASN A 424 -8.38 7.42 -17.28
N GLY A 425 -9.10 7.76 -16.22
CA GLY A 425 -8.59 8.59 -15.13
C GLY A 425 -9.62 8.81 -14.04
N ARG A 426 -9.13 9.30 -12.91
CA ARG A 426 -9.94 9.73 -11.76
C ARG A 426 -10.89 10.83 -12.18
N VAL A 427 -12.12 10.84 -11.67
CA VAL A 427 -13.01 11.99 -11.78
C VAL A 427 -12.65 12.99 -10.69
N ILE A 428 -12.52 14.26 -11.06
CA ILE A 428 -12.14 15.32 -10.13
C ILE A 428 -13.15 16.47 -10.26
N ALA A 429 -13.69 16.92 -9.13
CA ALA A 429 -14.58 18.06 -9.05
C ALA A 429 -14.19 18.99 -7.89
N VAL A 430 -14.57 20.26 -8.01
CA VAL A 430 -14.27 21.31 -7.04
C VAL A 430 -15.55 22.01 -6.60
N THR A 431 -15.61 22.40 -5.33
CA THR A 431 -16.70 23.19 -4.74
C THR A 431 -16.15 24.31 -3.86
N SER A 432 -16.82 25.47 -3.86
CA SER A 432 -16.54 26.60 -2.95
C SER A 432 -17.70 26.88 -1.98
N ASP A 433 -18.75 26.06 -2.00
CA ASP A 433 -19.99 26.24 -1.22
C ASP A 433 -20.36 24.98 -0.42
N MET A 434 -19.35 24.24 0.08
CA MET A 434 -19.51 23.00 0.85
C MET A 434 -20.29 21.92 0.11
N GLY A 435 -20.24 21.93 -1.23
CA GLY A 435 -20.81 20.91 -2.09
C GLY A 435 -22.32 21.11 -2.35
N GLU A 436 -22.87 22.32 -2.21
CA GLU A 436 -24.16 22.66 -2.80
C GLU A 436 -24.08 22.56 -4.30
N THR A 437 -22.99 23.09 -4.89
CA THR A 437 -22.66 22.97 -6.32
C THR A 437 -21.24 22.42 -6.54
N TRP A 438 -21.05 21.74 -7.67
CA TRP A 438 -19.78 21.14 -8.05
C TRP A 438 -19.43 21.46 -9.49
N THR A 439 -18.16 21.76 -9.74
CA THR A 439 -17.61 21.98 -11.08
C THR A 439 -16.57 20.92 -11.39
N GLU A 440 -16.67 20.27 -12.55
CA GLU A 440 -15.66 19.29 -12.98
C GLU A 440 -14.33 19.99 -13.26
N HIS A 441 -13.24 19.46 -12.66
CA HIS A 441 -11.90 20.03 -12.78
C HIS A 441 -11.25 19.67 -14.13
N LEU A 442 -10.35 20.53 -14.63
CA LEU A 442 -9.70 20.36 -15.94
C LEU A 442 -8.90 19.06 -16.09
N THR A 443 -8.34 18.52 -14.98
CA THR A 443 -7.58 17.27 -14.97
C THR A 443 -8.43 16.02 -14.73
N SER A 444 -9.76 16.19 -14.68
CA SER A 444 -10.69 15.07 -14.54
C SER A 444 -10.60 14.12 -15.73
N ARG A 445 -10.58 12.82 -15.45
CA ARG A 445 -10.59 11.70 -16.42
C ARG A 445 -9.38 11.58 -17.36
N ASN A 446 -8.28 12.31 -17.12
CA ASN A 446 -7.11 12.23 -17.99
C ASN A 446 -5.75 12.21 -17.28
N ALA A 447 -5.57 12.96 -16.18
CA ALA A 447 -4.25 13.15 -15.58
C ALA A 447 -3.80 12.01 -14.66
N LEU A 448 -4.74 11.39 -13.95
CA LEU A 448 -4.49 10.38 -12.92
C LEU A 448 -5.14 9.06 -13.31
N ILE A 449 -4.42 8.21 -14.04
CA ILE A 449 -4.91 6.89 -14.48
C ILE A 449 -5.21 5.98 -13.29
N GLU A 450 -6.17 5.05 -13.45
CA GLU A 450 -6.57 4.12 -12.40
C GLU A 450 -7.16 2.80 -12.93
N PRO A 451 -7.02 1.68 -12.19
CA PRO A 451 -7.67 0.41 -12.48
C PRO A 451 -9.00 0.22 -11.73
N VAL A 452 -9.78 1.28 -11.51
CA VAL A 452 -10.97 1.29 -10.63
C VAL A 452 -10.59 0.88 -9.21
N CYS A 453 -9.74 1.69 -8.58
CA CYS A 453 -9.23 1.46 -7.23
C CYS A 453 -9.29 2.76 -6.41
N MET A 454 -9.35 2.66 -5.08
CA MET A 454 -9.18 3.81 -4.21
C MET A 454 -7.80 4.44 -4.44
N GLY A 455 -7.70 5.75 -4.26
CA GLY A 455 -6.47 6.52 -4.26
C GLY A 455 -6.53 7.58 -3.19
N SER A 456 -5.40 8.01 -2.70
CA SER A 456 -5.29 9.04 -1.66
C SER A 456 -4.79 10.35 -2.22
N LEU A 457 -5.38 11.44 -1.76
CA LEU A 457 -4.99 12.82 -2.07
C LEU A 457 -4.64 13.53 -0.75
N PHE A 458 -3.48 14.18 -0.70
CA PHE A 458 -2.97 14.86 0.49
C PHE A 458 -2.39 16.22 0.13
N ARG A 459 -2.74 17.26 0.89
CA ARG A 459 -2.19 18.62 0.79
C ARG A 459 -1.07 18.81 1.81
N HIS A 460 0.15 19.00 1.35
CA HIS A 460 1.29 19.37 2.19
C HIS A 460 1.52 20.88 2.10
N VAL A 461 1.57 21.52 3.25
CA VAL A 461 1.84 22.96 3.35
C VAL A 461 3.19 23.15 4.03
N TYR A 462 4.09 23.90 3.38
CA TYR A 462 5.41 24.20 3.90
C TYR A 462 5.77 25.68 3.69
N THR A 463 6.83 26.13 4.35
CA THR A 463 7.31 27.51 4.21
C THR A 463 8.62 27.52 3.48
N GLU A 464 8.71 28.24 2.34
CA GLU A 464 9.93 28.45 1.58
C GLU A 464 10.17 29.95 1.41
N ASN A 465 11.36 30.44 1.82
CA ASN A 465 11.71 31.86 1.77
C ASN A 465 10.67 32.80 2.43
N GLY A 466 10.09 32.36 3.54
CA GLY A 466 9.05 33.11 4.29
C GLY A 466 7.68 33.13 3.61
N ARG A 467 7.47 32.39 2.54
CA ARG A 467 6.19 32.25 1.84
C ARG A 467 5.61 30.86 2.04
N LYS A 468 4.33 30.81 2.37
CA LYS A 468 3.56 29.55 2.43
C LYS A 468 3.43 28.99 1.02
N LYS A 469 3.76 27.73 0.83
CA LYS A 469 3.61 26.98 -0.42
C LYS A 469 2.88 25.68 -0.18
N THR A 470 2.25 25.18 -1.21
CA THR A 470 1.45 23.97 -1.19
C THR A 470 1.93 22.99 -2.25
N ILE A 471 1.99 21.71 -1.89
CA ILE A 471 2.13 20.59 -2.81
C ILE A 471 0.98 19.63 -2.57
N LEU A 472 0.30 19.22 -3.65
CA LEU A 472 -0.65 18.12 -3.59
C LEU A 472 0.08 16.83 -3.94
N PHE A 473 -0.08 15.80 -3.10
CA PHE A 473 0.38 14.45 -3.36
C PHE A 473 -0.81 13.53 -3.64
N PHE A 474 -0.64 12.65 -4.60
CA PHE A 474 -1.62 11.63 -4.94
C PHE A 474 -0.96 10.26 -5.04
N SER A 475 -1.56 9.23 -4.44
CA SER A 475 -1.09 7.84 -4.53
C SER A 475 -2.19 6.90 -4.99
N ASN A 476 -1.86 5.99 -5.88
CA ASN A 476 -2.72 4.89 -6.33
C ASN A 476 -1.91 3.86 -7.12
N PRO A 477 -2.51 2.69 -7.48
CA PRO A 477 -1.98 1.85 -8.55
C PRO A 477 -1.93 2.63 -9.87
N SER A 478 -0.73 2.89 -10.39
CA SER A 478 -0.53 3.67 -11.63
C SER A 478 -0.63 2.78 -12.86
N SER A 479 -1.74 2.08 -12.99
CA SER A 479 -2.07 1.13 -14.05
C SER A 479 -3.51 1.34 -14.50
N LYS A 480 -3.85 0.95 -15.72
CA LYS A 480 -5.22 0.94 -16.23
C LYS A 480 -5.89 -0.43 -16.12
N THR A 481 -5.10 -1.47 -15.83
CA THR A 481 -5.56 -2.86 -15.93
C THR A 481 -5.50 -3.63 -14.62
N GLY A 482 -4.53 -3.31 -13.73
CA GLY A 482 -4.27 -4.08 -12.51
C GLY A 482 -3.94 -3.21 -11.31
N ARG A 483 -4.08 -3.77 -10.11
CA ARG A 483 -3.72 -3.11 -8.85
C ARG A 483 -2.25 -3.37 -8.54
N ASN A 484 -1.38 -2.81 -9.37
CA ASN A 484 0.07 -2.86 -9.27
C ASN A 484 0.66 -1.47 -9.50
N HIS A 485 1.97 -1.33 -9.37
CA HIS A 485 2.69 -0.06 -9.56
C HIS A 485 2.15 1.04 -8.63
N ILE A 486 2.13 0.77 -7.32
CA ILE A 486 1.81 1.81 -6.33
C ILE A 486 2.78 2.97 -6.52
N THR A 487 2.24 4.10 -6.95
CA THR A 487 3.02 5.27 -7.37
C THR A 487 2.53 6.51 -6.66
N LEU A 488 3.48 7.25 -6.11
CA LEU A 488 3.26 8.58 -5.57
C LEU A 488 3.49 9.62 -6.67
N LYS A 489 2.60 10.61 -6.75
CA LYS A 489 2.63 11.69 -7.74
C LYS A 489 2.48 13.02 -7.02
N ALA A 490 3.07 14.10 -7.56
CA ALA A 490 2.94 15.43 -6.98
C ALA A 490 2.51 16.48 -8.00
N SER A 491 1.81 17.51 -7.49
CA SER A 491 1.42 18.71 -8.18
C SER A 491 1.78 19.92 -7.33
N SER A 492 2.44 20.92 -7.91
CA SER A 492 2.83 22.17 -7.25
C SER A 492 1.97 23.37 -7.67
N ASP A 493 0.86 23.13 -8.34
CA ASP A 493 -0.05 24.11 -8.93
C ASP A 493 -1.52 23.81 -8.59
N ASN A 494 -1.80 23.39 -7.37
CA ASN A 494 -3.16 23.05 -6.89
C ASN A 494 -3.88 21.98 -7.73
N GLY A 495 -3.13 21.06 -8.34
CA GLY A 495 -3.69 19.97 -9.12
C GLY A 495 -3.96 20.29 -10.59
N GLU A 496 -3.58 21.49 -11.08
CA GLU A 496 -3.73 21.84 -12.48
C GLU A 496 -2.88 20.98 -13.42
N THR A 497 -1.68 20.56 -12.93
CA THR A 497 -0.83 19.59 -13.64
C THR A 497 -0.26 18.53 -12.72
N TRP A 498 0.04 17.35 -13.30
CA TRP A 498 0.67 16.20 -12.63
C TRP A 498 1.87 15.73 -13.45
N PRO A 499 3.01 16.44 -13.38
CA PRO A 499 4.17 16.19 -14.25
C PRO A 499 4.76 14.79 -14.08
N GLY A 500 5.14 14.16 -15.19
CA GLY A 500 5.77 12.83 -15.17
C GLY A 500 7.06 12.74 -14.36
N LYS A 501 7.82 13.84 -14.27
CA LYS A 501 9.04 13.94 -13.45
C LYS A 501 8.77 13.92 -11.93
N TYR A 502 7.56 14.22 -11.48
CA TYR A 502 7.13 14.20 -10.08
C TYR A 502 6.40 12.90 -9.76
N ARG A 503 7.01 11.78 -10.13
CA ARG A 503 6.48 10.44 -9.86
C ARG A 503 7.53 9.57 -9.20
N LEU A 504 7.10 8.81 -8.19
CA LEU A 504 7.93 7.87 -7.47
C LEU A 504 7.22 6.53 -7.38
N LEU A 505 7.77 5.50 -8.02
CA LEU A 505 7.29 4.12 -7.88
C LEU A 505 7.73 3.58 -6.52
N LEU A 506 6.82 2.98 -5.77
CA LEU A 506 7.06 2.46 -4.42
C LEU A 506 6.99 0.93 -4.36
N ASP A 507 6.13 0.33 -5.19
CA ASP A 507 5.89 -1.11 -5.23
C ASP A 507 5.32 -1.46 -6.61
N GLU A 508 6.08 -2.17 -7.44
CA GLU A 508 5.62 -2.55 -8.78
C GLU A 508 4.73 -3.80 -8.78
N GLY A 509 4.75 -4.55 -7.69
CA GLY A 509 4.03 -5.81 -7.58
C GLY A 509 2.51 -5.64 -7.48
N THR A 510 1.81 -6.76 -7.62
CA THR A 510 0.35 -6.81 -7.50
C THR A 510 -0.06 -6.98 -6.05
N GLY A 511 -0.85 -6.03 -5.54
CA GLY A 511 -1.46 -6.05 -4.21
C GLY A 511 -2.97 -5.82 -4.28
N SER A 512 -3.57 -5.47 -3.14
CA SER A 512 -4.97 -5.03 -3.11
C SER A 512 -5.14 -3.56 -3.50
N GLY A 513 -4.08 -2.74 -3.41
CA GLY A 513 -3.89 -1.49 -4.13
C GLY A 513 -4.44 -0.22 -3.48
N TYR A 514 -5.10 -0.28 -2.33
CA TYR A 514 -5.53 0.91 -1.61
C TYR A 514 -4.33 1.58 -0.92
N SER A 515 -4.38 2.89 -0.76
CA SER A 515 -3.34 3.66 -0.09
C SER A 515 -3.91 4.89 0.60
N CYS A 516 -3.22 5.36 1.64
CA CYS A 516 -3.53 6.62 2.32
C CYS A 516 -2.25 7.39 2.67
N LEU A 517 -2.28 8.70 2.47
CA LEU A 517 -1.17 9.63 2.66
C LEU A 517 -1.41 10.55 3.85
N THR A 518 -0.33 10.91 4.56
CA THR A 518 -0.31 11.99 5.56
C THR A 518 1.06 12.66 5.60
N GLY A 519 1.15 13.87 6.17
CA GLY A 519 2.43 14.50 6.50
C GLY A 519 3.00 13.87 7.78
N VAL A 520 4.25 13.44 7.78
CA VAL A 520 4.93 13.00 9.00
C VAL A 520 5.58 14.17 9.72
N ASP A 521 6.27 15.00 8.94
CA ASP A 521 6.92 16.25 9.38
C ASP A 521 7.07 17.20 8.16
N ASN A 522 7.78 18.32 8.32
CA ASN A 522 7.93 19.33 7.27
C ASN A 522 8.67 18.81 6.02
N GLU A 523 9.47 17.75 6.15
CA GLU A 523 10.33 17.22 5.10
C GLU A 523 9.86 15.85 4.57
N HIS A 524 8.94 15.21 5.28
CA HIS A 524 8.53 13.85 4.98
C HIS A 524 7.02 13.68 4.93
N ILE A 525 6.59 12.85 3.98
CA ILE A 525 5.26 12.27 3.96
C ILE A 525 5.31 10.79 4.33
N GLY A 526 4.22 10.29 4.89
CA GLY A 526 3.97 8.88 5.16
C GLY A 526 2.91 8.33 4.21
N ILE A 527 3.09 7.09 3.79
CA ILE A 527 2.09 6.33 3.05
C ILE A 527 1.87 4.99 3.73
N LEU A 528 0.60 4.67 3.98
CA LEU A 528 0.15 3.32 4.34
C LEU A 528 -0.59 2.73 3.16
N TYR A 529 -0.22 1.53 2.71
CA TYR A 529 -0.83 0.95 1.52
C TYR A 529 -0.87 -0.58 1.54
N GLU A 530 -1.78 -1.13 0.77
CA GLU A 530 -1.90 -2.57 0.51
C GLU A 530 -0.84 -2.98 -0.51
N SER A 531 0.24 -3.57 -0.01
CA SER A 531 1.44 -3.89 -0.76
C SER A 531 1.35 -5.25 -1.46
N SER A 532 2.28 -5.49 -2.38
CA SER A 532 2.57 -6.82 -2.89
C SER A 532 3.30 -7.70 -1.86
N GLN A 533 3.89 -7.10 -0.81
CA GLN A 533 4.80 -7.75 0.11
C GLN A 533 4.22 -8.05 1.50
N ALA A 534 3.15 -7.37 1.90
CA ALA A 534 2.39 -7.58 3.14
C ALA A 534 1.00 -6.96 2.99
N ASP A 535 0.07 -7.28 3.89
CA ASP A 535 -1.30 -6.75 3.86
C ASP A 535 -1.28 -5.21 3.95
N LEU A 536 -0.51 -4.65 4.90
CA LEU A 536 -0.35 -3.21 5.08
C LEU A 536 1.12 -2.84 5.30
N VAL A 537 1.64 -1.97 4.46
CA VAL A 537 3.01 -1.47 4.51
C VAL A 537 3.02 0.03 4.71
N PHE A 538 3.83 0.49 5.66
CA PHE A 538 4.15 1.90 5.82
C PHE A 538 5.52 2.22 5.23
N GLN A 539 5.61 3.35 4.51
CA GLN A 539 6.88 3.95 4.09
C GLN A 539 6.91 5.43 4.46
N LYS A 540 8.06 5.89 4.93
CA LYS A 540 8.39 7.31 5.12
C LYS A 540 9.23 7.79 3.93
N ILE A 541 8.85 8.92 3.31
CA ILE A 541 9.42 9.37 2.04
C ILE A 541 9.80 10.85 2.16
N LYS A 542 11.01 11.20 1.77
CA LYS A 542 11.43 12.60 1.67
C LYS A 542 10.70 13.28 0.51
N ILE A 543 10.17 14.46 0.76
CA ILE A 543 9.47 15.27 -0.25
C ILE A 543 10.39 15.59 -1.43
N ASP A 544 11.65 15.90 -1.17
CA ASP A 544 12.65 16.18 -2.19
C ASP A 544 12.92 15.00 -3.16
N GLU A 545 12.59 13.78 -2.79
CA GLU A 545 12.74 12.64 -3.72
C GLU A 545 11.67 12.63 -4.81
N ILE A 546 10.59 13.40 -4.63
CA ILE A 546 9.45 13.44 -5.54
C ILE A 546 9.47 14.73 -6.37
N VAL A 547 9.80 15.87 -5.76
CA VAL A 547 9.67 17.21 -6.34
C VAL A 547 11.01 17.89 -6.61
N ARG A 548 11.96 17.16 -7.13
CA ARG A 548 13.26 17.71 -7.58
C ARG A 548 13.20 18.33 -8.96
#